data_18b2ab25740449e24d405b309cb24f8b
#
_entry.id   18b2ab25740449e24d405b309cb24f8b
#
_cell.length_a   1.000
_cell.length_b   1.000
_cell.length_c   1.000
_cell.angle_alpha   90.00
_cell.angle_beta   90.00
_cell.angle_gamma   90.00
#
_symmetry.space_group_name_H-M   'P 1'
#
loop_
_entity.id
_entity.type
_entity.pdbx_description
1 polymer ?
#
loop_
_entity_poly.entity_id
_entity_poly.type
_entity_poly.pdbx_seq_one_letter_code
_entity_poly.pdbx_strand_id
1 'polypeptide(L)'
;SWARRCVXETDHAGTTLKEAIKEELISLGHQISDKGTDREESVDYPDFIHPVADDVEKGRAKFGIIICGSGNGAAMTANKWKKIRAALCWDKELAILARKHNDANVLSFPARFVSLKKAKEMVSSFIQTKFEGGRHQRRIKKIPK
;
A
#
# COMPACT_ATOMS: atom_id res chain seq x y z
N SER A 1 -15.41 2.98 -10.10
CA SER A 1 -15.63 1.57 -9.86
C SER A 1 -14.65 1.04 -8.81
N TRP A 2 -14.89 -0.16 -8.32
CA TRP A 2 -13.99 -0.76 -7.33
C TRP A 2 -12.58 -0.91 -7.86
N ALA A 3 -12.43 -1.09 -9.16
CA ALA A 3 -11.12 -1.31 -9.76
C ALA A 3 -10.18 -0.12 -9.59
N ARG A 4 -10.74 1.06 -9.33
CA ARG A 4 -9.92 2.25 -9.10
C ARG A 4 -9.87 2.65 -7.62
N ARG A 5 -10.42 1.81 -6.77
CA ARG A 5 -10.46 2.15 -5.35
C ARG A 5 -9.14 1.79 -4.69
N CYS A 6 -8.64 2.71 -3.88
CA CYS A 6 -7.47 2.50 -3.06
C CYS A 6 -7.86 2.69 -1.61
N VAL A 7 -7.16 1.98 -0.75
CA VAL A 7 -7.40 2.09 0.68
C VAL A 7 -6.15 2.66 1.35
N UNK A 8 -6.19 3.66 2.08
CA UNK A 8 -5.15 4.15 2.61
C UNK A 8 -5.22 3.99 3.99
N GLU A 9 -4.28 3.86 4.53
CA GLU A 9 -4.14 3.79 5.98
C GLU A 9 -2.83 4.42 6.43
N THR A 10 -2.88 5.06 7.58
CA THR A 10 -1.65 5.56 8.21
C THR A 10 -1.81 5.55 9.73
N ASP A 11 -0.69 5.47 10.41
CA ASP A 11 -0.66 5.73 11.85
C ASP A 11 -0.45 7.21 12.09
N HIS A 12 -0.31 7.58 13.38
CA HIS A 12 -0.23 9.00 13.76
C HIS A 12 0.98 9.73 13.15
N ALA A 13 2.02 8.99 12.75
CA ALA A 13 3.23 9.60 12.20
C ALA A 13 3.05 10.04 10.76
N GLY A 14 2.01 9.56 10.10
CA GLY A 14 1.85 9.81 8.68
C GLY A 14 0.64 10.62 8.26
N THR A 15 -0.07 11.27 9.20
CA THR A 15 -1.34 11.90 8.85
C THR A 15 -1.21 12.99 7.79
N THR A 16 -0.18 13.84 7.87
CA THR A 16 0.02 14.89 6.85
C THR A 16 0.32 14.25 5.50
N LEU A 17 1.17 13.24 5.52
CA LEU A 17 1.52 12.52 4.31
C LEU A 17 0.30 11.82 3.71
N LYS A 18 -0.55 11.26 4.57
CA LYS A 18 -1.77 10.60 4.12
C LYS A 18 -2.67 11.56 3.33
N GLU A 19 -2.87 12.76 3.86
CA GLU A 19 -3.72 13.72 3.17
C GLU A 19 -3.18 14.11 1.80
N ALA A 20 -1.87 14.30 1.71
CA ALA A 20 -1.23 14.63 0.43
C ALA A 20 -1.36 13.48 -0.56
N ILE A 21 -1.18 12.24 -0.10
CA ILE A 21 -1.31 11.07 -0.96
C ILE A 21 -2.77 10.91 -1.42
N LYS A 22 -3.73 11.17 -0.52
CA LYS A 22 -5.13 11.10 -0.92
C LYS A 22 -5.43 12.09 -2.03
N GLU A 23 -4.92 13.32 -1.92
CA GLU A 23 -5.12 14.32 -2.96
C GLU A 23 -4.51 13.87 -4.29
N GLU A 24 -3.31 13.30 -4.22
CA GLU A 24 -2.65 12.80 -5.43
C GLU A 24 -3.48 11.70 -6.10
N LEU A 25 -3.97 10.75 -5.32
CA LEU A 25 -4.75 9.65 -5.86
C LEU A 25 -6.07 10.13 -6.47
N ILE A 26 -6.73 11.06 -5.80
CA ILE A 26 -7.97 11.62 -6.31
C ILE A 26 -7.71 12.33 -7.64
N SER A 27 -6.61 13.08 -7.74
CA SER A 27 -6.27 13.77 -8.97
C SER A 27 -6.02 12.80 -10.12
N LEU A 28 -5.59 11.58 -9.80
CA LEU A 28 -5.35 10.53 -10.79
C LEU A 28 -6.61 9.71 -11.10
N GLY A 29 -7.74 10.09 -10.52
CA GLY A 29 -9.01 9.45 -10.83
C GLY A 29 -9.39 8.27 -9.96
N HIS A 30 -8.73 8.11 -8.82
CA HIS A 30 -9.01 6.97 -7.94
C HIS A 30 -9.99 7.35 -6.85
N GLN A 31 -10.80 6.40 -6.44
CA GLN A 31 -11.63 6.53 -5.25
C GLN A 31 -10.86 6.05 -4.04
N ILE A 32 -11.02 6.74 -2.92
CA ILE A 32 -10.26 6.46 -1.71
C ILE A 32 -11.20 6.00 -0.60
N SER A 33 -10.80 4.93 0.08
CA SER A 33 -11.42 4.52 1.33
C SER A 33 -10.35 4.64 2.41
N ASP A 34 -10.56 5.50 3.40
CA ASP A 34 -9.57 5.78 4.43
C ASP A 34 -9.91 4.94 5.67
N LYS A 35 -9.06 3.97 5.99
CA LYS A 35 -9.26 3.08 7.13
C LYS A 35 -8.42 3.49 8.34
N GLY A 36 -7.61 4.53 8.21
CA GLY A 36 -6.68 4.90 9.25
C GLY A 36 -7.26 5.81 10.30
N THR A 37 -6.43 6.19 11.24
CA THR A 37 -6.80 7.07 12.31
C THR A 37 -6.45 8.52 11.97
N ASP A 38 -7.29 9.43 12.41
CA ASP A 38 -6.98 10.86 12.36
C ASP A 38 -6.42 11.35 13.68
N ARG A 39 -6.27 10.48 14.65
CA ARG A 39 -5.77 10.85 15.97
C ARG A 39 -4.26 10.89 15.97
N GLU A 40 -3.72 11.73 16.84
CA GLU A 40 -2.29 11.78 17.06
C GLU A 40 -1.84 10.81 18.12
N GLU A 41 -2.77 10.14 18.80
CA GLU A 41 -2.47 9.14 19.79
C GLU A 41 -1.84 7.92 19.18
N SER A 42 -0.99 7.27 19.97
CA SER A 42 -0.45 5.99 19.55
C SER A 42 -1.56 4.94 19.46
N VAL A 43 -1.51 4.13 18.42
CA VAL A 43 -2.51 3.08 18.18
C VAL A 43 -1.79 1.77 17.88
N ASP A 44 -2.51 0.67 18.04
CA ASP A 44 -2.00 -0.63 17.61
C ASP A 44 -2.22 -0.73 16.11
N TYR A 45 -1.14 -0.57 15.37
CA TYR A 45 -1.24 -0.48 13.91
C TYR A 45 -1.95 -1.68 13.26
N PRO A 46 -1.81 -2.92 13.77
CA PRO A 46 -2.49 -4.02 13.07
C PRO A 46 -4.01 -3.84 13.01
N ASP A 47 -4.59 -3.15 14.00
CA ASP A 47 -6.04 -2.90 14.00
C ASP A 47 -6.48 -2.09 12.78
N PHE A 48 -5.57 -1.33 12.18
CA PHE A 48 -5.87 -0.50 11.02
C PHE A 48 -5.36 -1.13 9.73
N ILE A 49 -4.41 -2.05 9.82
CA ILE A 49 -3.87 -2.72 8.64
C ILE A 49 -4.77 -3.87 8.20
N HIS A 50 -5.35 -4.63 9.14
CA HIS A 50 -6.21 -5.73 8.77
C HIS A 50 -7.40 -5.30 7.91
N PRO A 51 -8.08 -4.17 8.21
CA PRO A 51 -9.15 -3.73 7.32
C PRO A 51 -8.69 -3.41 5.89
N VAL A 52 -7.48 -2.87 5.74
CA VAL A 52 -6.93 -2.61 4.41
C VAL A 52 -6.74 -3.93 3.67
N ALA A 53 -6.10 -4.90 4.32
CA ALA A 53 -5.86 -6.21 3.71
C ALA A 53 -7.17 -6.90 3.35
N ASP A 54 -8.16 -6.80 4.22
CA ASP A 54 -9.46 -7.41 3.98
C ASP A 54 -10.12 -6.82 2.73
N ASP A 55 -10.09 -5.50 2.59
CA ASP A 55 -10.68 -4.84 1.42
C ASP A 55 -10.00 -5.28 0.13
N VAL A 56 -8.66 -5.35 0.15
CA VAL A 56 -7.94 -5.75 -1.05
C VAL A 56 -8.14 -7.23 -1.35
N GLU A 57 -8.08 -8.08 -0.34
CA GLU A 57 -8.24 -9.51 -0.55
C GLU A 57 -9.61 -9.86 -1.10
N LYS A 58 -10.64 -9.16 -0.66
CA LYS A 58 -12.02 -9.42 -1.10
C LYS A 58 -12.41 -8.66 -2.35
N GLY A 59 -11.49 -7.90 -2.92
CA GLY A 59 -11.75 -7.20 -4.17
C GLY A 59 -12.54 -5.90 -4.03
N ARG A 60 -12.74 -5.41 -2.80
CA ARG A 60 -13.40 -4.13 -2.60
C ARG A 60 -12.50 -2.96 -2.95
N ALA A 61 -11.19 -3.19 -2.94
CA ALA A 61 -10.21 -2.22 -3.39
C ALA A 61 -9.17 -2.93 -4.22
N LYS A 62 -8.66 -2.27 -5.23
CA LYS A 62 -7.63 -2.85 -6.08
C LYS A 62 -6.27 -2.81 -5.39
N PHE A 63 -5.97 -1.72 -4.70
CA PHE A 63 -4.68 -1.52 -4.05
C PHE A 63 -4.87 -1.04 -2.63
N GLY A 64 -3.93 -1.42 -1.77
CA GLY A 64 -3.82 -0.85 -0.43
C GLY A 64 -2.56 0.00 -0.34
N ILE A 65 -2.67 1.14 0.34
CA ILE A 65 -1.52 2.01 0.59
C ILE A 65 -1.42 2.19 2.10
N ILE A 66 -0.29 1.80 2.65
CA ILE A 66 -0.08 1.83 4.09
C ILE A 66 1.09 2.77 4.39
N ILE A 67 0.86 3.73 5.28
CA ILE A 67 1.84 4.74 5.63
C ILE A 67 2.13 4.62 7.11
N CYS A 68 3.27 4.06 7.46
CA CYS A 68 3.64 3.84 8.87
C CYS A 68 5.05 4.32 9.11
N GLY A 69 5.42 4.45 10.38
CA GLY A 69 6.74 4.98 10.74
C GLY A 69 7.89 4.32 10.00
N SER A 70 8.06 3.01 10.16
CA SER A 70 9.08 2.28 9.40
C SER A 70 8.48 1.44 8.28
N GLY A 71 7.20 1.14 8.37
CA GLY A 71 6.52 0.31 7.38
C GLY A 71 6.67 -1.18 7.60
N ASN A 72 7.56 -1.59 8.48
CA ASN A 72 7.87 -3.02 8.65
C ASN A 72 6.70 -3.81 9.22
N GLY A 73 6.23 -3.43 10.39
CA GLY A 73 5.14 -4.17 11.04
C GLY A 73 3.88 -4.18 10.20
N ALA A 74 3.63 -3.08 9.51
CA ALA A 74 2.47 -2.97 8.65
C ALA A 74 2.55 -3.97 7.50
N ALA A 75 3.71 -4.07 6.86
CA ALA A 75 3.89 -5.03 5.78
C ALA A 75 3.76 -6.46 6.29
N MET A 76 4.35 -6.74 7.47
CA MET A 76 4.25 -8.06 8.07
C MET A 76 2.81 -8.45 8.36
N THR A 77 2.03 -7.49 8.89
CA THR A 77 0.63 -7.73 9.20
C THR A 77 -0.17 -8.03 7.94
N ALA A 78 -0.01 -7.18 6.93
CA ALA A 78 -0.76 -7.35 5.68
C ALA A 78 -0.43 -8.69 5.02
N ASN A 79 0.84 -9.10 5.06
CA ASN A 79 1.27 -10.33 4.41
C ASN A 79 0.82 -11.60 5.12
N LYS A 80 0.14 -11.49 6.27
CA LYS A 80 -0.49 -12.67 6.87
C LYS A 80 -1.76 -13.08 6.12
N TRP A 81 -2.28 -12.21 5.29
CA TRP A 81 -3.46 -12.51 4.48
C TRP A 81 -3.03 -13.22 3.20
N LYS A 82 -3.72 -14.30 2.86
CA LYS A 82 -3.26 -15.22 1.83
C LYS A 82 -3.10 -14.57 0.46
N LYS A 83 -4.01 -13.65 0.11
CA LYS A 83 -3.98 -13.04 -1.22
C LYS A 83 -3.27 -11.69 -1.22
N ILE A 84 -2.64 -11.31 -0.13
CA ILE A 84 -1.97 -10.02 -0.04
C ILE A 84 -0.47 -10.21 -0.28
N ARG A 85 0.05 -9.35 -1.13
CA ARG A 85 1.49 -9.23 -1.35
C ARG A 85 1.84 -7.77 -1.09
N ALA A 86 2.21 -7.51 0.15
CA ALA A 86 2.57 -6.17 0.60
C ALA A 86 4.06 -5.99 0.45
N ALA A 87 4.44 -4.92 -0.22
CA ALA A 87 5.84 -4.61 -0.46
C ALA A 87 6.23 -3.37 0.33
N LEU A 88 7.31 -3.49 1.09
CA LEU A 88 7.89 -2.35 1.80
C LEU A 88 8.84 -1.65 0.85
N CYS A 89 8.53 -0.41 0.50
CA CYS A 89 9.30 0.34 -0.47
C CYS A 89 9.66 1.72 0.09
N TRP A 90 10.84 2.20 -0.30
CA TRP A 90 11.28 3.54 0.12
C TRP A 90 11.76 4.38 -1.06
N ASP A 91 11.62 3.88 -2.28
CA ASP A 91 11.81 4.72 -3.46
C ASP A 91 10.98 4.18 -4.62
N LYS A 92 10.93 4.98 -5.66
CA LYS A 92 10.11 4.71 -6.83
C LYS A 92 10.47 3.38 -7.51
N GLU A 93 11.75 3.09 -7.61
CA GLU A 93 12.18 1.91 -8.34
C GLU A 93 11.76 0.62 -7.64
N LEU A 94 11.82 0.62 -6.30
CA LEU A 94 11.34 -0.55 -5.56
C LEU A 94 9.84 -0.76 -5.76
N ALA A 95 9.08 0.34 -5.80
CA ALA A 95 7.64 0.24 -6.02
C ALA A 95 7.34 -0.32 -7.41
N ILE A 96 8.09 0.12 -8.40
CA ILE A 96 7.93 -0.40 -9.77
C ILE A 96 8.23 -1.90 -9.82
N LEU A 97 9.34 -2.32 -9.19
CA LEU A 97 9.72 -3.73 -9.19
C LEU A 97 8.70 -4.58 -8.42
N ALA A 98 8.18 -4.06 -7.33
CA ALA A 98 7.16 -4.79 -6.58
C ALA A 98 5.95 -5.09 -7.44
N ARG A 99 5.56 -4.14 -8.29
CA ARG A 99 4.46 -4.38 -9.22
C ARG A 99 4.87 -5.32 -10.35
N LYS A 100 5.97 -5.01 -11.02
CA LYS A 100 6.38 -5.77 -12.20
C LYS A 100 6.66 -7.24 -11.89
N HIS A 101 7.33 -7.50 -10.80
CA HIS A 101 7.82 -8.84 -10.51
C HIS A 101 6.94 -9.61 -9.53
N ASN A 102 6.31 -8.92 -8.59
CA ASN A 102 5.59 -9.59 -7.52
C ASN A 102 4.09 -9.38 -7.56
N ASP A 103 3.61 -8.58 -8.51
CA ASP A 103 2.19 -8.23 -8.58
C ASP A 103 1.72 -7.79 -7.19
N ALA A 104 2.53 -6.96 -6.52
CA ALA A 104 2.20 -6.49 -5.19
C ALA A 104 0.91 -5.70 -5.24
N ASN A 105 0.02 -5.96 -4.29
CA ASN A 105 -1.26 -5.26 -4.25
C ASN A 105 -1.40 -4.35 -3.04
N VAL A 106 -0.38 -4.32 -2.18
CA VAL A 106 -0.34 -3.39 -1.06
C VAL A 106 1.06 -2.77 -1.03
N LEU A 107 1.10 -1.44 -0.98
CA LEU A 107 2.35 -0.70 -0.84
C LEU A 107 2.46 -0.22 0.61
N SER A 108 3.55 -0.56 1.27
CA SER A 108 3.84 -0.07 2.61
C SER A 108 5.09 0.79 2.53
N PHE A 109 5.04 2.02 3.08
CA PHE A 109 6.25 2.83 3.04
C PHE A 109 6.50 3.54 4.37
N PRO A 110 7.80 3.81 4.65
CA PRO A 110 8.21 4.33 5.96
C PRO A 110 8.10 5.86 6.00
N ALA A 111 7.01 6.36 6.60
CA ALA A 111 6.73 7.78 6.61
C ALA A 111 7.87 8.62 7.21
N ARG A 112 8.61 8.04 8.16
CA ARG A 112 9.69 8.77 8.82
C ARG A 112 10.96 8.88 7.97
N PHE A 113 11.03 8.15 6.88
CA PHE A 113 12.25 8.02 6.09
C PHE A 113 12.10 8.44 4.63
N VAL A 114 10.94 8.93 4.24
CA VAL A 114 10.71 9.37 2.87
C VAL A 114 10.13 10.78 2.85
N SER A 115 10.53 11.56 1.86
CA SER A 115 9.98 12.89 1.66
C SER A 115 8.60 12.81 1.03
N LEU A 116 7.87 13.89 1.10
CA LEU A 116 6.55 13.97 0.46
C LEU A 116 6.67 13.73 -1.04
N LYS A 117 7.67 14.33 -1.67
CA LYS A 117 7.90 14.15 -3.11
C LYS A 117 8.14 12.68 -3.45
N LYS A 118 9.01 12.01 -2.67
CA LYS A 118 9.29 10.60 -2.90
C LYS A 118 8.05 9.74 -2.70
N ALA A 119 7.26 10.06 -1.67
CA ALA A 119 6.05 9.28 -1.41
C ALA A 119 5.07 9.38 -2.57
N LYS A 120 4.87 10.59 -3.09
CA LYS A 120 3.97 10.77 -4.23
C LYS A 120 4.45 10.01 -5.45
N GLU A 121 5.75 10.07 -5.73
CA GLU A 121 6.33 9.34 -6.87
C GLU A 121 6.14 7.83 -6.71
N MET A 122 6.36 7.32 -5.49
CA MET A 122 6.18 5.89 -5.23
C MET A 122 4.75 5.45 -5.46
N VAL A 123 3.81 6.18 -4.89
CA VAL A 123 2.40 5.80 -4.99
C VAL A 123 1.94 5.85 -6.44
N SER A 124 2.28 6.92 -7.14
CA SER A 124 1.90 7.05 -8.55
C SER A 124 2.49 5.92 -9.39
N SER A 125 3.77 5.63 -9.21
CA SER A 125 4.42 4.56 -9.96
C SER A 125 3.83 3.19 -9.62
N PHE A 126 3.56 2.95 -8.34
CA PHE A 126 2.98 1.69 -7.91
C PHE A 126 1.64 1.45 -8.61
N ILE A 127 0.79 2.45 -8.61
CA ILE A 127 -0.56 2.29 -9.16
C ILE A 127 -0.54 2.15 -10.68
N GLN A 128 0.39 2.82 -11.35
CA GLN A 128 0.42 2.85 -12.81
C GLN A 128 1.20 1.69 -13.43
N THR A 129 2.00 0.97 -12.66
CA THR A 129 2.85 -0.08 -13.20
C THR A 129 2.09 -1.40 -13.29
N LYS A 130 2.17 -2.06 -14.43
CA LYS A 130 1.50 -3.33 -14.66
C LYS A 130 2.42 -4.50 -14.32
N PHE A 131 1.82 -5.61 -13.93
CA PHE A 131 2.53 -6.86 -13.68
C PHE A 131 3.05 -7.42 -15.01
N GLU A 132 4.30 -7.85 -15.01
CA GLU A 132 4.92 -8.42 -16.22
C GLU A 132 4.44 -9.85 -16.52
N GLY A 133 4.05 -10.60 -15.51
CA GLY A 133 3.66 -11.99 -15.71
C GLY A 133 4.85 -12.89 -15.98
N GLY A 134 4.66 -13.85 -16.90
CA GLY A 134 5.74 -14.74 -17.29
C GLY A 134 6.31 -15.54 -16.14
N ARG A 135 7.63 -15.60 -16.04
CA ARG A 135 8.30 -16.37 -15.01
C ARG A 135 7.94 -15.92 -13.60
N HIS A 136 7.55 -14.67 -13.46
CA HIS A 136 7.19 -14.15 -12.14
C HIS A 136 5.91 -14.76 -11.60
N GLN A 137 4.98 -15.12 -12.48
CA GLN A 137 3.72 -15.74 -12.07
C GLN A 137 3.98 -17.06 -11.32
N ARG A 138 4.88 -17.87 -11.83
CA ARG A 138 5.21 -19.14 -11.18
C ARG A 138 5.75 -18.90 -9.77
N ARG A 139 6.59 -17.90 -9.62
CA ARG A 139 7.18 -17.59 -8.31
C ARG A 139 6.15 -17.09 -7.33
N ILE A 140 5.27 -16.20 -7.80
CA ILE A 140 4.23 -15.66 -6.93
C ILE A 140 3.34 -16.77 -6.38
N LYS A 141 3.01 -17.75 -7.21
CA LYS A 141 2.15 -18.86 -6.77
C LYS A 141 2.77 -19.68 -5.66
N LYS A 142 4.07 -19.62 -5.50
CA LYS A 142 4.77 -20.37 -4.45
C LYS A 142 4.93 -19.60 -3.14
N ILE A 143 4.54 -18.30 -3.11
CA ILE A 143 4.67 -17.52 -1.89
C ILE A 143 3.74 -18.01 -0.78
N PRO A 144 2.45 -18.25 -1.04
CA PRO A 144 1.60 -18.79 0.03
C PRO A 144 2.00 -20.21 0.36
N LYS A 145 1.80 -20.57 1.66
CA LYS A 145 2.18 -21.88 2.14
C LYS A 145 0.95 -22.75 2.33
#